data_7948fc315f9d3257d50a496b51fd888a
#
_entry.id   7948fc315f9d3257d50a496b51fd888a
#
_cell.length_a   1.000
_cell.length_b   1.000
_cell.length_c   1.000
_cell.angle_alpha   90.00
_cell.angle_beta   90.00
_cell.angle_gamma   90.00
#
_symmetry.space_group_name_H-M   'P 1'
#
loop_
_entity.id
_entity.type
_entity.pdbx_description
1 polymer ?
#
loop_
_entity_poly.entity_id
_entity_poly.type
_entity_poly.pdbx_seq_one_letter_code
_entity_poly.pdbx_strand_id
1 'polypeptide(L)'
;MSKSTQSPIPATQASASPHAAASEPPGGKRAVVLCGGGITGAMYELGALAAMDDYLDATSQPRPGASGLSSTSFDIYVGISAGSFVATMLCAGISPRRLARAVLGDPADRYLVPHQRTDLFKFEPLRATRIGLTLSGVALRSLYRVLSGRISPGDIPSELLAATPGGVLSLKPYARFLRRLISRQGLPARLSAMPKELFIPANDLDGGHRVIFGGQGSGELADVHIADAICASSAIPLVFEPVRIGDRDYVDGGTGKADHVDVALKRGAKLVLVINPMVPIAHDPAYSSLPGPAARLSQRGLLTVYDQTMRMSIKARLHQGLRRWAAEYPDATILLLEPDEADSEMFLQNPMNFDARVQILRYGYQSAVQQLRARSGMFDLMCRRHGLSGDIQRLKKVWP
;
A
#
# COMPACT_ATOMS: atom_id res chain seq x y z
N MET A 1 50.26 17.16 -23.45
CA MET A 1 49.70 18.23 -22.61
C MET A 1 48.69 19.01 -23.44
N SER A 2 47.42 18.74 -23.28
CA SER A 2 46.33 19.56 -23.85
C SER A 2 45.20 19.60 -22.83
N LYS A 3 45.00 20.77 -22.25
CA LYS A 3 43.93 21.04 -21.28
C LYS A 3 42.64 21.30 -22.05
N SER A 4 41.63 20.47 -21.91
CA SER A 4 40.29 20.77 -22.39
C SER A 4 39.54 21.53 -21.29
N THR A 5 39.28 22.81 -21.58
CA THR A 5 38.40 23.71 -20.83
C THR A 5 36.94 23.32 -21.09
N GLN A 6 36.24 22.80 -20.05
CA GLN A 6 34.79 22.67 -20.08
C GLN A 6 34.14 24.02 -19.78
N SER A 7 33.29 24.48 -20.69
CA SER A 7 32.42 25.63 -20.50
C SER A 7 31.23 25.28 -19.60
N PRO A 8 30.74 26.19 -18.74
CA PRO A 8 29.58 25.92 -17.89
C PRO A 8 28.27 25.99 -18.69
N ILE A 9 27.38 25.05 -18.42
CA ILE A 9 26.02 24.96 -18.97
C ILE A 9 25.19 26.10 -18.35
N PRO A 10 24.46 26.91 -19.14
CA PRO A 10 23.61 27.96 -18.60
C PRO A 10 22.37 27.37 -17.89
N ALA A 11 22.08 27.84 -16.69
CA ALA A 11 20.89 27.54 -15.93
C ALA A 11 19.64 28.08 -16.67
N THR A 12 18.80 27.18 -17.16
CA THR A 12 17.50 27.52 -17.73
C THR A 12 16.56 27.88 -16.58
N GLN A 13 16.22 29.16 -16.48
CA GLN A 13 15.15 29.64 -15.60
C GLN A 13 13.81 29.11 -16.12
N ALA A 14 13.22 28.18 -15.38
CA ALA A 14 11.86 27.75 -15.60
C ALA A 14 10.91 28.86 -15.14
N SER A 15 10.25 29.50 -16.09
CA SER A 15 9.14 30.42 -15.85
C SER A 15 7.96 29.66 -15.24
N ALA A 16 7.68 29.87 -13.96
CA ALA A 16 6.50 29.38 -13.29
C ALA A 16 5.26 30.09 -13.84
N SER A 17 4.37 29.39 -14.50
CA SER A 17 3.03 29.87 -14.86
C SER A 17 2.20 30.05 -13.56
N PRO A 18 1.47 31.14 -13.39
CA PRO A 18 0.62 31.34 -12.23
C PRO A 18 -0.66 30.51 -12.37
N HIS A 19 -0.65 29.28 -11.87
CA HIS A 19 -1.91 28.62 -11.51
C HIS A 19 -2.45 29.33 -10.27
N ALA A 20 -3.69 29.83 -10.37
CA ALA A 20 -4.42 30.45 -9.28
C ALA A 20 -4.28 29.56 -8.02
N ALA A 21 -3.62 30.10 -7.01
CA ALA A 21 -3.49 29.48 -5.69
C ALA A 21 -4.92 29.38 -5.12
N ALA A 22 -5.49 28.19 -5.14
CA ALA A 22 -6.64 27.91 -4.31
C ALA A 22 -6.22 28.20 -2.86
N SER A 23 -6.98 29.04 -2.15
CA SER A 23 -6.70 29.41 -0.76
C SER A 23 -6.50 28.12 0.05
N GLU A 24 -5.36 28.04 0.77
CA GLU A 24 -5.09 26.90 1.64
C GLU A 24 -6.27 26.71 2.62
N PRO A 25 -6.76 25.49 2.83
CA PRO A 25 -7.86 25.24 3.77
C PRO A 25 -7.44 25.67 5.18
N PRO A 26 -8.36 26.18 6.01
CA PRO A 26 -8.08 26.47 7.40
C PRO A 26 -7.47 25.24 8.07
N GLY A 27 -6.23 25.36 8.60
CA GLY A 27 -5.49 24.23 9.20
C GLY A 27 -4.53 23.50 8.25
N GLY A 28 -4.32 23.99 7.02
CA GLY A 28 -3.41 23.42 6.03
C GLY A 28 -3.94 22.16 5.34
N LYS A 29 -3.19 21.61 4.37
CA LYS A 29 -3.55 20.39 3.65
C LYS A 29 -3.59 19.17 4.57
N ARG A 30 -4.50 18.24 4.27
CA ARG A 30 -4.71 16.99 4.99
C ARG A 30 -4.38 15.82 4.09
N ALA A 31 -3.69 14.82 4.62
CA ALA A 31 -3.25 13.66 3.86
C ALA A 31 -3.61 12.34 4.54
N VAL A 32 -3.85 11.32 3.74
CA VAL A 32 -3.90 9.93 4.19
C VAL A 32 -2.82 9.12 3.49
N VAL A 33 -2.11 8.28 4.27
CA VAL A 33 -1.06 7.37 3.79
C VAL A 33 -1.46 5.95 4.16
N LEU A 34 -1.63 5.09 3.16
CA LEU A 34 -2.06 3.70 3.28
C LEU A 34 -0.90 2.77 2.92
N CYS A 35 -0.44 1.99 3.89
CA CYS A 35 0.79 1.19 3.76
C CYS A 35 0.58 -0.15 3.03
N GLY A 36 -0.67 -0.53 2.71
CA GLY A 36 -0.98 -1.76 1.99
C GLY A 36 -0.91 -3.02 2.86
N GLY A 37 -0.35 -4.09 2.32
CA GLY A 37 -0.27 -5.38 3.02
C GLY A 37 -1.16 -6.47 2.43
N GLY A 38 -1.28 -6.50 1.11
CA GLY A 38 -2.09 -7.48 0.37
C GLY A 38 -3.59 -7.28 0.59
N ILE A 39 -4.36 -8.34 0.33
CA ILE A 39 -5.83 -8.31 0.46
C ILE A 39 -6.23 -8.01 1.92
N THR A 40 -5.58 -8.68 2.86
CA THR A 40 -5.87 -8.51 4.29
C THR A 40 -5.53 -7.10 4.77
N GLY A 41 -4.40 -6.54 4.32
CA GLY A 41 -4.02 -5.16 4.62
C GLY A 41 -5.04 -4.14 4.12
N ALA A 42 -5.49 -4.24 2.86
CA ALA A 42 -6.53 -3.36 2.32
C ALA A 42 -7.84 -3.44 3.13
N MET A 43 -8.22 -4.63 3.60
CA MET A 43 -9.42 -4.79 4.42
C MET A 43 -9.27 -4.15 5.80
N TYR A 44 -8.10 -4.27 6.42
CA TYR A 44 -7.78 -3.55 7.66
C TYR A 44 -7.86 -2.04 7.47
N GLU A 45 -7.24 -1.52 6.40
CA GLU A 45 -7.26 -0.08 6.07
C GLU A 45 -8.70 0.42 5.88
N LEU A 46 -9.54 -0.32 5.16
CA LEU A 46 -10.95 0.04 4.97
C LEU A 46 -11.73 0.07 6.29
N GLY A 47 -11.50 -0.90 7.17
CA GLY A 47 -12.11 -0.94 8.49
C GLY A 47 -11.68 0.24 9.36
N ALA A 48 -10.38 0.52 9.41
CA ALA A 48 -9.81 1.63 10.17
C ALA A 48 -10.29 3.00 9.64
N LEU A 49 -10.35 3.18 8.32
CA LEU A 49 -10.90 4.39 7.70
C LEU A 49 -12.38 4.58 8.02
N ALA A 50 -13.17 3.51 8.04
CA ALA A 50 -14.58 3.61 8.42
C ALA A 50 -14.76 4.02 9.90
N ALA A 51 -13.89 3.55 10.80
CA ALA A 51 -13.89 4.00 12.19
C ALA A 51 -13.47 5.47 12.32
N MET A 52 -12.48 5.92 11.53
CA MET A 52 -12.11 7.33 11.46
C MET A 52 -13.24 8.20 10.93
N ASP A 53 -13.94 7.76 9.89
CA ASP A 53 -15.11 8.47 9.36
C ASP A 53 -16.21 8.59 10.41
N ASP A 54 -16.47 7.53 11.20
CA ASP A 54 -17.44 7.57 12.31
C ASP A 54 -17.01 8.55 13.40
N TYR A 55 -15.72 8.58 13.74
CA TYR A 55 -15.18 9.50 14.73
C TYR A 55 -15.25 10.96 14.27
N LEU A 56 -14.90 11.24 13.02
CA LEU A 56 -14.80 12.58 12.43
C LEU A 56 -16.08 13.06 11.75
N ASP A 57 -17.15 12.29 11.74
CA ASP A 57 -18.37 12.40 10.94
C ASP A 57 -18.70 13.83 10.47
N ALA A 58 -18.69 13.99 9.15
CA ALA A 58 -19.01 15.25 8.48
C ALA A 58 -20.51 15.61 8.51
N THR A 59 -21.39 14.65 8.82
CA THR A 59 -22.86 14.81 8.74
C THR A 59 -23.48 15.36 10.01
N SER A 60 -22.80 15.27 11.14
CA SER A 60 -23.29 15.82 12.40
C SER A 60 -22.93 17.28 12.54
N GLN A 61 -23.76 18.04 13.28
CA GLN A 61 -23.50 19.45 13.52
C GLN A 61 -22.12 19.63 14.19
N PRO A 62 -21.16 20.26 13.51
CA PRO A 62 -19.86 20.48 14.09
C PRO A 62 -19.96 21.41 15.30
N ARG A 63 -19.02 21.30 16.25
CA ARG A 63 -18.87 22.33 17.29
C ARG A 63 -18.70 23.70 16.62
N PRO A 64 -19.14 24.82 17.22
CA PRO A 64 -18.95 26.13 16.63
C PRO A 64 -17.49 26.35 16.21
N GLY A 65 -17.26 26.67 14.93
CA GLY A 65 -15.92 26.86 14.35
C GLY A 65 -15.16 25.62 13.95
N ALA A 66 -15.71 24.39 14.12
CA ALA A 66 -15.09 23.16 13.65
C ALA A 66 -15.90 22.50 12.53
N SER A 67 -15.24 21.80 11.61
CA SER A 67 -15.85 21.03 10.53
C SER A 67 -15.65 19.54 10.73
N GLY A 68 -16.62 18.70 10.33
CA GLY A 68 -16.42 17.28 10.18
C GLY A 68 -15.48 16.99 8.99
N LEU A 69 -14.78 15.86 9.05
CA LEU A 69 -13.88 15.39 8.00
C LEU A 69 -14.25 13.96 7.63
N SER A 70 -14.42 13.71 6.34
CA SER A 70 -14.51 12.34 5.80
C SER A 70 -13.19 11.94 5.18
N SER A 71 -12.88 10.64 5.18
CA SER A 71 -11.69 10.10 4.50
C SER A 71 -11.68 10.40 2.99
N THR A 72 -12.82 10.69 2.38
CA THR A 72 -12.90 11.13 0.98
C THR A 72 -12.67 12.63 0.79
N SER A 73 -12.52 13.41 1.85
CA SER A 73 -12.30 14.87 1.78
C SER A 73 -10.87 15.31 2.10
N PHE A 74 -9.94 14.36 2.23
CA PHE A 74 -8.51 14.69 2.29
C PHE A 74 -8.03 15.33 0.98
N ASP A 75 -6.95 16.11 1.04
CA ASP A 75 -6.37 16.82 -0.10
C ASP A 75 -5.35 15.94 -0.84
N ILE A 76 -4.64 15.09 -0.09
CA ILE A 76 -3.53 14.26 -0.57
C ILE A 76 -3.77 12.80 -0.16
N TYR A 77 -3.60 11.90 -1.12
CA TYR A 77 -3.70 10.46 -0.95
C TYR A 77 -2.40 9.80 -1.38
N VAL A 78 -1.81 9.02 -0.50
CA VAL A 78 -0.63 8.19 -0.79
C VAL A 78 -1.00 6.74 -0.50
N GLY A 79 -0.93 5.89 -1.51
CA GLY A 79 -1.29 4.48 -1.37
C GLY A 79 -0.21 3.56 -1.89
N ILE A 80 0.22 2.60 -1.07
CA ILE A 80 1.25 1.61 -1.38
C ILE A 80 0.60 0.25 -1.57
N SER A 81 1.03 -0.53 -2.56
CA SER A 81 0.54 -1.90 -2.76
C SER A 81 -1.00 -1.95 -2.81
N ALA A 82 -1.63 -2.83 -2.05
CA ALA A 82 -3.09 -2.89 -1.96
C ALA A 82 -3.73 -1.58 -1.45
N GLY A 83 -3.02 -0.79 -0.63
CA GLY A 83 -3.45 0.53 -0.20
C GLY A 83 -3.56 1.55 -1.34
N SER A 84 -2.86 1.32 -2.47
CA SER A 84 -2.99 2.17 -3.65
C SER A 84 -4.38 2.10 -4.29
N PHE A 85 -5.00 0.93 -4.25
CA PHE A 85 -6.41 0.75 -4.65
C PHE A 85 -7.35 1.55 -3.73
N VAL A 86 -7.20 1.39 -2.41
CA VAL A 86 -8.04 2.10 -1.42
C VAL A 86 -7.86 3.61 -1.58
N ALA A 87 -6.62 4.12 -1.63
CA ALA A 87 -6.30 5.52 -1.82
C ALA A 87 -6.93 6.09 -3.11
N THR A 88 -6.89 5.32 -4.20
CA THR A 88 -7.50 5.71 -5.49
C THR A 88 -9.02 5.86 -5.35
N MET A 89 -9.68 4.92 -4.70
CA MET A 89 -11.14 4.98 -4.51
C MET A 89 -11.54 6.16 -3.63
N LEU A 90 -10.82 6.42 -2.54
CA LEU A 90 -11.05 7.57 -1.68
C LEU A 90 -10.83 8.90 -2.42
N CYS A 91 -9.74 9.01 -3.16
CA CYS A 91 -9.43 10.17 -4.00
C CYS A 91 -10.54 10.47 -5.01
N ALA A 92 -11.16 9.41 -5.54
CA ALA A 92 -12.31 9.49 -6.46
C ALA A 92 -13.66 9.76 -5.75
N GLY A 93 -13.67 9.93 -4.42
CA GLY A 93 -14.89 10.21 -3.64
C GLY A 93 -15.70 8.97 -3.24
N ILE A 94 -15.18 7.76 -3.45
CA ILE A 94 -15.84 6.51 -3.03
C ILE A 94 -15.47 6.23 -1.57
N SER A 95 -16.46 6.32 -0.67
CA SER A 95 -16.24 6.20 0.77
C SER A 95 -15.85 4.78 1.21
N PRO A 96 -15.12 4.62 2.34
CA PRO A 96 -14.80 3.32 2.93
C PRO A 96 -16.06 2.48 3.19
N ARG A 97 -17.17 3.11 3.58
CA ARG A 97 -18.44 2.42 3.81
C ARG A 97 -19.04 1.82 2.54
N ARG A 98 -18.91 2.50 1.38
CA ARG A 98 -19.33 1.92 0.09
C ARG A 98 -18.47 0.72 -0.29
N LEU A 99 -17.14 0.84 -0.14
CA LEU A 99 -16.21 -0.26 -0.40
C LEU A 99 -16.48 -1.45 0.53
N ALA A 100 -16.75 -1.18 1.80
CA ALA A 100 -17.09 -2.21 2.77
C ALA A 100 -18.40 -2.93 2.45
N ARG A 101 -19.46 -2.22 2.06
CA ARG A 101 -20.70 -2.86 1.58
C ARG A 101 -20.43 -3.78 0.39
N ALA A 102 -19.57 -3.35 -0.55
CA ALA A 102 -19.16 -4.19 -1.66
C ALA A 102 -18.46 -5.47 -1.20
N VAL A 103 -17.56 -5.37 -0.20
CA VAL A 103 -16.89 -6.55 0.41
C VAL A 103 -17.89 -7.48 1.09
N LEU A 104 -18.92 -6.91 1.73
CA LEU A 104 -20.01 -7.65 2.39
C LEU A 104 -21.03 -8.26 1.40
N GLY A 105 -20.89 -7.97 0.10
CA GLY A 105 -21.71 -8.55 -0.95
C GLY A 105 -22.98 -7.76 -1.30
N ASP A 106 -23.05 -6.47 -0.94
CA ASP A 106 -24.15 -5.60 -1.34
C ASP A 106 -24.26 -5.55 -2.88
N PRO A 107 -25.42 -5.93 -3.47
CA PRO A 107 -25.59 -5.96 -4.92
C PRO A 107 -25.38 -4.60 -5.59
N ALA A 108 -25.70 -3.49 -4.90
CA ALA A 108 -25.57 -2.13 -5.43
C ALA A 108 -24.13 -1.71 -5.63
N ASP A 109 -23.23 -2.18 -4.77
CA ASP A 109 -21.81 -1.81 -4.75
C ASP A 109 -20.88 -2.96 -5.22
N ARG A 110 -21.41 -4.12 -5.61
CA ARG A 110 -20.64 -5.36 -5.89
C ARG A 110 -19.50 -5.20 -6.88
N TYR A 111 -19.58 -4.25 -7.80
CA TYR A 111 -18.53 -4.04 -8.82
C TYR A 111 -17.34 -3.21 -8.33
N LEU A 112 -17.41 -2.67 -7.11
CA LEU A 112 -16.35 -1.82 -6.57
C LEU A 112 -15.12 -2.60 -6.09
N VAL A 113 -15.29 -3.89 -5.78
CA VAL A 113 -14.20 -4.76 -5.27
C VAL A 113 -14.13 -6.06 -6.06
N PRO A 114 -12.98 -6.74 -6.08
CA PRO A 114 -12.88 -8.08 -6.65
C PRO A 114 -13.80 -9.07 -5.91
N HIS A 115 -14.51 -9.91 -6.66
CA HIS A 115 -15.40 -10.93 -6.08
C HIS A 115 -14.78 -12.30 -6.01
N GLN A 116 -13.84 -12.56 -6.89
CA GLN A 116 -13.17 -13.85 -7.00
C GLN A 116 -11.66 -13.65 -6.99
N ARG A 117 -10.93 -14.65 -6.50
CA ARG A 117 -9.45 -14.66 -6.57
C ARG A 117 -8.95 -14.48 -8.00
N THR A 118 -9.68 -15.00 -8.97
CA THR A 118 -9.36 -14.90 -10.41
C THR A 118 -9.46 -13.48 -10.96
N ASP A 119 -10.11 -12.55 -10.26
CA ASP A 119 -10.09 -11.13 -10.61
C ASP A 119 -8.77 -10.46 -10.23
N LEU A 120 -8.08 -10.98 -9.21
CA LEU A 120 -6.83 -10.44 -8.70
C LEU A 120 -5.62 -11.06 -9.39
N PHE A 121 -5.57 -12.39 -9.45
CA PHE A 121 -4.44 -13.10 -10.03
C PHE A 121 -4.87 -14.43 -10.64
N LYS A 122 -4.11 -14.89 -11.62
CA LYS A 122 -4.33 -16.17 -12.28
C LYS A 122 -3.01 -16.93 -12.37
N PHE A 123 -3.08 -18.19 -12.05
CA PHE A 123 -2.03 -19.13 -12.40
C PHE A 123 -2.12 -19.43 -13.90
N GLU A 124 -1.05 -19.19 -14.65
CA GLU A 124 -0.98 -19.46 -16.08
C GLU A 124 -0.33 -20.82 -16.33
N PRO A 125 -1.11 -21.88 -16.74
CA PRO A 125 -0.56 -23.24 -16.89
C PRO A 125 0.59 -23.32 -17.90
N LEU A 126 0.46 -22.61 -19.04
CA LEU A 126 1.51 -22.53 -20.06
C LEU A 126 2.82 -21.93 -19.53
N ARG A 127 2.71 -21.03 -18.57
CA ARG A 127 3.87 -20.45 -17.91
C ARG A 127 4.48 -21.45 -16.93
N ALA A 128 3.67 -22.16 -16.16
CA ALA A 128 4.15 -23.20 -15.27
C ALA A 128 4.92 -24.28 -16.04
N THR A 129 4.43 -24.69 -17.21
CA THR A 129 5.17 -25.63 -18.07
C THR A 129 6.49 -25.03 -18.58
N ARG A 130 6.52 -23.75 -19.00
CA ARG A 130 7.77 -23.09 -19.38
C ARG A 130 8.76 -23.02 -18.23
N ILE A 131 8.30 -22.66 -17.02
CA ILE A 131 9.14 -22.64 -15.81
C ILE A 131 9.69 -24.05 -15.56
N GLY A 132 8.84 -25.08 -15.59
CA GLY A 132 9.25 -26.47 -15.43
C GLY A 132 10.31 -26.91 -16.45
N LEU A 133 10.12 -26.58 -17.72
CA LEU A 133 11.09 -26.87 -18.79
C LEU A 133 12.40 -26.12 -18.58
N THR A 134 12.36 -24.83 -18.19
CA THR A 134 13.57 -24.05 -17.91
C THR A 134 14.34 -24.65 -16.76
N LEU A 135 13.67 -24.93 -15.63
CA LEU A 135 14.31 -25.54 -14.45
C LEU A 135 14.87 -26.93 -14.75
N SER A 136 14.14 -27.76 -15.53
CA SER A 136 14.65 -29.06 -15.97
C SER A 136 15.90 -28.91 -16.85
N GLY A 137 15.92 -27.96 -17.78
CA GLY A 137 17.06 -27.67 -18.61
C GLY A 137 18.28 -27.18 -17.81
N VAL A 138 18.03 -26.32 -16.81
CA VAL A 138 19.08 -25.85 -15.88
C VAL A 138 19.59 -27.01 -15.04
N ALA A 139 18.72 -27.81 -14.44
CA ALA A 139 19.11 -28.99 -13.65
C ALA A 139 20.00 -29.96 -14.46
N LEU A 140 19.61 -30.27 -15.71
CA LEU A 140 20.40 -31.14 -16.58
C LEU A 140 21.78 -30.54 -16.93
N ARG A 141 21.80 -29.21 -17.21
CA ARG A 141 23.05 -28.49 -17.48
C ARG A 141 23.96 -28.46 -16.24
N SER A 142 23.41 -28.21 -15.07
CA SER A 142 24.15 -28.18 -13.78
C SER A 142 24.71 -29.56 -13.48
N LEU A 143 23.91 -30.62 -13.68
CA LEU A 143 24.38 -32.01 -13.53
C LEU A 143 25.58 -32.32 -14.46
N TYR A 144 25.48 -31.94 -15.75
CA TYR A 144 26.58 -32.08 -16.69
C TYR A 144 27.84 -31.33 -16.24
N ARG A 145 27.66 -30.09 -15.70
CA ARG A 145 28.80 -29.28 -15.18
C ARG A 145 29.43 -29.90 -13.95
N VAL A 146 28.63 -30.52 -13.07
CA VAL A 146 29.17 -31.28 -11.91
C VAL A 146 29.96 -32.50 -12.40
N LEU A 147 29.40 -33.30 -13.30
CA LEU A 147 30.07 -34.49 -13.85
C LEU A 147 31.37 -34.16 -14.62
N SER A 148 31.44 -32.97 -15.21
CA SER A 148 32.63 -32.45 -15.87
C SER A 148 33.60 -31.70 -14.94
N GLY A 149 33.37 -31.69 -13.63
CA GLY A 149 34.21 -31.03 -12.62
C GLY A 149 34.21 -29.50 -12.68
N ARG A 150 33.25 -28.87 -13.36
CA ARG A 150 33.18 -27.40 -13.53
C ARG A 150 32.52 -26.67 -12.38
N ILE A 151 31.64 -27.34 -11.66
CA ILE A 151 30.95 -26.82 -10.45
C ILE A 151 30.84 -27.92 -9.39
N SER A 152 30.60 -27.53 -8.15
CA SER A 152 30.30 -28.46 -7.06
C SER A 152 28.82 -28.90 -7.09
N PRO A 153 28.50 -30.11 -6.61
CA PRO A 153 27.12 -30.51 -6.41
C PRO A 153 26.33 -29.53 -5.52
N GLY A 154 26.99 -28.86 -4.57
CA GLY A 154 26.38 -27.82 -3.71
C GLY A 154 25.96 -26.56 -4.44
N ASP A 155 26.40 -26.34 -5.68
CA ASP A 155 26.02 -25.15 -6.48
C ASP A 155 24.71 -25.35 -7.23
N ILE A 156 24.21 -26.58 -7.37
CA ILE A 156 22.97 -26.87 -8.09
C ILE A 156 21.76 -26.11 -7.53
N PRO A 157 21.52 -26.05 -6.21
CA PRO A 157 20.40 -25.30 -5.66
C PRO A 157 20.43 -23.81 -6.00
N SER A 158 21.62 -23.19 -5.99
CA SER A 158 21.77 -21.77 -6.33
C SER A 158 21.53 -21.50 -7.82
N GLU A 159 21.99 -22.38 -8.72
CA GLU A 159 21.71 -22.26 -10.15
C GLU A 159 20.20 -22.43 -10.47
N LEU A 160 19.51 -23.36 -9.79
CA LEU A 160 18.08 -23.53 -9.91
C LEU A 160 17.31 -22.32 -9.38
N LEU A 161 17.72 -21.78 -8.24
CA LEU A 161 17.12 -20.58 -7.67
C LEU A 161 17.31 -19.36 -8.59
N ALA A 162 18.51 -19.19 -9.16
CA ALA A 162 18.80 -18.12 -10.11
C ALA A 162 17.98 -18.24 -11.42
N ALA A 163 17.58 -19.45 -11.80
CA ALA A 163 16.75 -19.70 -12.98
C ALA A 163 15.24 -19.58 -12.73
N THR A 164 14.81 -19.40 -11.45
CA THR A 164 13.41 -19.18 -11.15
C THR A 164 12.98 -17.79 -11.58
N PRO A 165 11.78 -17.63 -12.17
CA PRO A 165 11.25 -16.31 -12.51
C PRO A 165 11.08 -15.43 -11.27
N GLY A 166 11.18 -14.12 -11.44
CA GLY A 166 11.02 -13.13 -10.37
C GLY A 166 9.65 -13.12 -9.67
N GLY A 167 8.69 -13.90 -10.18
CA GLY A 167 7.37 -14.10 -9.57
C GLY A 167 6.59 -15.21 -10.28
N VAL A 168 5.66 -15.83 -9.57
CA VAL A 168 4.88 -17.00 -10.03
C VAL A 168 3.51 -16.60 -10.60
N LEU A 169 2.93 -15.51 -10.08
CA LEU A 169 1.59 -15.05 -10.44
C LEU A 169 1.66 -13.78 -11.30
N SER A 170 0.63 -13.59 -12.13
CA SER A 170 0.47 -12.40 -12.96
C SER A 170 -0.66 -11.50 -12.43
N LEU A 171 -0.40 -10.18 -12.39
CA LEU A 171 -1.40 -9.15 -12.05
C LEU A 171 -2.24 -8.69 -13.26
N LYS A 172 -2.09 -9.30 -14.46
CA LYS A 172 -2.91 -8.97 -15.64
C LYS A 172 -4.43 -9.08 -15.39
N PRO A 173 -4.95 -10.07 -14.63
CA PRO A 173 -6.36 -10.09 -14.25
C PRO A 173 -6.76 -8.88 -13.43
N TYR A 174 -5.93 -8.47 -12.45
CA TYR A 174 -6.17 -7.30 -11.63
C TYR A 174 -6.18 -6.01 -12.45
N ALA A 175 -5.22 -5.82 -13.35
CA ALA A 175 -5.22 -4.70 -14.28
C ALA A 175 -6.52 -4.63 -15.12
N ARG A 176 -7.01 -5.78 -15.60
CA ARG A 176 -8.29 -5.85 -16.35
C ARG A 176 -9.49 -5.52 -15.49
N PHE A 177 -9.50 -6.00 -14.23
CA PHE A 177 -10.54 -5.66 -13.26
C PHE A 177 -10.55 -4.15 -13.00
N LEU A 178 -9.40 -3.55 -12.69
CA LEU A 178 -9.25 -2.12 -12.42
C LEU A 178 -9.69 -1.26 -13.61
N ARG A 179 -9.29 -1.61 -14.84
CA ARG A 179 -9.73 -0.88 -16.04
C ARG A 179 -11.24 -0.92 -16.23
N ARG A 180 -11.86 -2.09 -15.99
CA ARG A 180 -13.34 -2.24 -16.04
C ARG A 180 -14.02 -1.43 -14.93
N LEU A 181 -13.47 -1.44 -13.72
CA LEU A 181 -13.97 -0.67 -12.60
C LEU A 181 -13.93 0.84 -12.90
N ILE A 182 -12.77 1.35 -13.32
CA ILE A 182 -12.56 2.75 -13.70
C ILE A 182 -13.58 3.18 -14.75
N SER A 183 -13.72 2.41 -15.83
CA SER A 183 -14.67 2.71 -16.91
C SER A 183 -16.13 2.68 -16.42
N ARG A 184 -16.52 1.68 -15.64
CA ARG A 184 -17.91 1.54 -15.14
C ARG A 184 -18.30 2.63 -14.14
N GLN A 185 -17.36 3.10 -13.34
CA GLN A 185 -17.62 4.16 -12.36
C GLN A 185 -17.40 5.56 -12.95
N GLY A 186 -17.05 5.68 -14.22
CA GLY A 186 -16.75 6.98 -14.85
C GLY A 186 -15.55 7.69 -14.21
N LEU A 187 -14.61 6.94 -13.63
CA LEU A 187 -13.43 7.51 -12.99
C LEU A 187 -12.38 7.91 -14.03
N PRO A 188 -11.53 8.91 -13.73
CA PRO A 188 -10.39 9.22 -14.56
C PRO A 188 -9.50 7.98 -14.75
N ALA A 189 -9.05 7.75 -15.99
CA ALA A 189 -8.17 6.61 -16.28
C ALA A 189 -6.70 6.90 -15.94
N ARG A 190 -6.32 8.19 -15.86
CA ARG A 190 -4.95 8.64 -15.63
C ARG A 190 -4.80 9.38 -14.32
N LEU A 191 -3.65 9.24 -13.68
CA LEU A 191 -3.35 9.85 -12.39
C LEU A 191 -3.41 11.38 -12.45
N SER A 192 -2.96 11.99 -13.55
CA SER A 192 -3.00 13.44 -13.78
C SER A 192 -4.42 14.03 -13.79
N ALA A 193 -5.42 13.22 -14.10
CA ALA A 193 -6.82 13.64 -14.18
C ALA A 193 -7.61 13.39 -12.87
N MET A 194 -6.97 12.90 -11.81
CA MET A 194 -7.64 12.69 -10.53
C MET A 194 -8.05 14.01 -9.88
N PRO A 195 -9.23 14.05 -9.20
CA PRO A 195 -9.77 15.30 -8.65
C PRO A 195 -8.93 15.89 -7.51
N LYS A 196 -8.05 15.08 -6.91
CA LYS A 196 -7.16 15.45 -5.81
C LYS A 196 -5.78 14.86 -6.03
N GLU A 197 -4.81 15.24 -5.17
CA GLU A 197 -3.45 14.73 -5.28
C GLU A 197 -3.39 13.25 -4.88
N LEU A 198 -3.17 12.37 -5.86
CA LEU A 198 -2.99 10.94 -5.65
C LEU A 198 -1.55 10.55 -6.00
N PHE A 199 -0.90 9.82 -5.09
CA PHE A 199 0.46 9.32 -5.25
C PHE A 199 0.50 7.81 -5.00
N ILE A 200 1.11 7.10 -5.93
CA ILE A 200 1.28 5.64 -5.87
C ILE A 200 2.78 5.32 -5.96
N PRO A 201 3.43 5.03 -4.83
CA PRO A 201 4.83 4.63 -4.82
C PRO A 201 5.04 3.22 -5.39
N ALA A 202 6.13 3.05 -6.15
CA ALA A 202 6.67 1.77 -6.59
C ALA A 202 8.21 1.82 -6.55
N ASN A 203 8.89 0.72 -6.86
CA ASN A 203 10.34 0.70 -7.03
C ASN A 203 10.69 0.28 -8.45
N ASP A 204 11.52 1.08 -9.11
CA ASP A 204 12.16 0.72 -10.38
C ASP A 204 13.17 -0.38 -10.11
N LEU A 205 12.97 -1.56 -10.70
CA LEU A 205 13.78 -2.74 -10.40
C LEU A 205 15.21 -2.60 -10.93
N ASP A 206 15.36 -2.12 -12.16
CA ASP A 206 16.68 -1.94 -12.80
C ASP A 206 17.38 -0.70 -12.28
N GLY A 207 16.63 0.39 -12.03
CA GLY A 207 17.17 1.64 -11.53
C GLY A 207 17.51 1.59 -10.04
N GLY A 208 17.01 0.63 -9.28
CA GLY A 208 17.29 0.47 -7.85
C GLY A 208 16.80 1.62 -6.97
N HIS A 209 15.78 2.38 -7.40
CA HIS A 209 15.28 3.54 -6.68
C HIS A 209 13.75 3.59 -6.63
N ARG A 210 13.25 4.36 -5.65
CA ARG A 210 11.82 4.63 -5.49
C ARG A 210 11.32 5.53 -6.62
N VAL A 211 10.18 5.17 -7.17
CA VAL A 211 9.40 5.98 -8.12
C VAL A 211 8.05 6.32 -7.49
N ILE A 212 7.56 7.55 -7.72
CA ILE A 212 6.25 8.01 -7.29
C ILE A 212 5.42 8.31 -8.53
N PHE A 213 4.42 7.48 -8.80
CA PHE A 213 3.43 7.76 -9.82
C PHE A 213 2.41 8.75 -9.30
N GLY A 214 2.00 9.72 -10.12
CA GLY A 214 0.95 10.68 -9.81
C GLY A 214 1.45 12.05 -9.40
N GLY A 215 0.53 12.82 -8.83
CA GLY A 215 0.71 14.23 -8.55
C GLY A 215 0.27 15.13 -9.71
N GLN A 216 -0.05 16.39 -9.39
CA GLN A 216 -0.36 17.40 -10.40
C GLN A 216 0.97 17.92 -10.98
N GLY A 217 1.27 17.51 -12.20
CA GLY A 217 2.50 17.92 -12.91
C GLY A 217 2.54 17.33 -14.31
N SER A 218 3.40 17.90 -15.16
CA SER A 218 3.63 17.47 -16.55
C SER A 218 4.85 16.56 -16.62
N GLY A 219 4.69 15.28 -16.30
CA GLY A 219 5.77 14.31 -16.45
C GLY A 219 5.20 12.94 -16.77
N GLU A 220 6.00 12.07 -17.39
CA GLU A 220 5.58 10.69 -17.74
C GLU A 220 5.00 9.92 -16.56
N LEU A 221 5.51 10.12 -15.34
CA LEU A 221 5.04 9.48 -14.14
C LEU A 221 3.70 10.01 -13.63
N ALA A 222 3.36 11.28 -13.95
CA ALA A 222 2.06 11.85 -13.59
C ALA A 222 0.94 11.35 -14.51
N ASP A 223 1.25 11.00 -15.75
CA ASP A 223 0.26 10.59 -16.76
C ASP A 223 0.16 9.07 -16.98
N VAL A 224 0.57 8.27 -16.00
CA VAL A 224 0.42 6.81 -16.03
C VAL A 224 -1.04 6.43 -15.83
N HIS A 225 -1.47 5.36 -16.51
CA HIS A 225 -2.80 4.78 -16.28
C HIS A 225 -2.90 4.22 -14.85
N ILE A 226 -3.95 4.60 -14.13
CA ILE A 226 -4.13 4.25 -12.70
C ILE A 226 -4.01 2.73 -12.45
N ALA A 227 -4.61 1.90 -13.32
CA ALA A 227 -4.52 0.45 -13.17
C ALA A 227 -3.08 -0.08 -13.26
N ASP A 228 -2.23 0.54 -14.07
CA ASP A 228 -0.84 0.11 -14.23
C ASP A 228 0.00 0.55 -13.03
N ALA A 229 -0.21 1.77 -12.53
CA ALA A 229 0.43 2.25 -11.31
C ALA A 229 0.07 1.41 -10.08
N ILE A 230 -1.23 1.06 -9.90
CA ILE A 230 -1.68 0.17 -8.82
C ILE A 230 -1.02 -1.21 -8.95
N CYS A 231 -0.99 -1.80 -10.15
CA CYS A 231 -0.34 -3.10 -10.36
C CYS A 231 1.17 -3.04 -10.12
N ALA A 232 1.86 -1.99 -10.58
CA ALA A 232 3.29 -1.79 -10.32
C ALA A 232 3.58 -1.70 -8.81
N SER A 233 2.78 -0.91 -8.08
CA SER A 233 2.88 -0.79 -6.63
C SER A 233 2.51 -2.07 -5.87
N SER A 234 1.78 -3.00 -6.48
CA SER A 234 1.31 -4.26 -5.87
C SER A 234 2.12 -5.48 -6.31
N ALA A 235 3.18 -5.31 -7.09
CA ALA A 235 4.00 -6.40 -7.61
C ALA A 235 4.98 -6.91 -6.53
N ILE A 236 4.46 -7.62 -5.53
CA ILE A 236 5.24 -8.18 -4.41
C ILE A 236 6.26 -9.19 -4.98
N PRO A 237 7.58 -8.99 -4.75
CA PRO A 237 8.61 -9.91 -5.19
C PRO A 237 8.37 -11.34 -4.71
N LEU A 238 8.81 -12.32 -5.46
CA LEU A 238 8.58 -13.76 -5.28
C LEU A 238 7.14 -14.21 -5.56
N VAL A 239 6.15 -13.36 -5.34
CA VAL A 239 4.73 -13.67 -5.55
C VAL A 239 4.31 -13.29 -6.97
N PHE A 240 4.51 -12.03 -7.34
CA PHE A 240 4.12 -11.48 -8.63
C PHE A 240 5.32 -11.16 -9.53
N GLU A 241 5.08 -11.27 -10.83
CA GLU A 241 6.01 -10.72 -11.82
C GLU A 241 6.16 -9.21 -11.64
N PRO A 242 7.37 -8.65 -11.86
CA PRO A 242 7.50 -7.22 -12.06
C PRO A 242 6.54 -6.71 -13.13
N VAL A 243 6.00 -5.53 -12.93
CA VAL A 243 5.05 -4.90 -13.85
C VAL A 243 5.81 -3.94 -14.76
N ARG A 244 5.70 -4.18 -16.09
CA ARG A 244 6.31 -3.30 -17.08
C ARG A 244 5.41 -2.13 -17.41
N ILE A 245 5.97 -0.91 -17.30
CA ILE A 245 5.37 0.33 -17.76
C ILE A 245 6.41 1.05 -18.61
N GLY A 246 6.09 1.27 -19.88
CA GLY A 246 7.08 1.75 -20.86
C GLY A 246 8.23 0.75 -21.03
N ASP A 247 9.44 1.21 -20.84
CA ASP A 247 10.68 0.45 -20.94
C ASP A 247 11.21 -0.09 -19.60
N ARG A 248 10.51 0.17 -18.46
CA ARG A 248 10.97 -0.16 -17.12
C ARG A 248 10.11 -1.19 -16.42
N ASP A 249 10.73 -1.98 -15.56
CA ASP A 249 10.09 -2.97 -14.71
C ASP A 249 9.99 -2.49 -13.27
N TYR A 250 8.80 -2.59 -12.68
CA TYR A 250 8.49 -2.09 -11.35
C TYR A 250 8.07 -3.21 -10.40
N VAL A 251 8.46 -3.06 -9.13
CA VAL A 251 8.05 -3.92 -8.03
C VAL A 251 7.41 -3.11 -6.91
N ASP A 252 6.79 -3.81 -5.95
CA ASP A 252 5.99 -3.26 -4.86
C ASP A 252 6.70 -2.11 -4.11
N GLY A 253 5.97 -1.01 -3.89
CA GLY A 253 6.46 0.20 -3.25
C GLY A 253 6.90 0.01 -1.80
N GLY A 254 6.36 -0.97 -1.09
CA GLY A 254 6.72 -1.27 0.30
C GLY A 254 8.07 -1.95 0.48
N THR A 255 8.66 -2.51 -0.59
CA THR A 255 9.95 -3.22 -0.51
C THR A 255 11.16 -2.30 -0.28
N GLY A 256 11.14 -1.10 -0.82
CA GLY A 256 12.20 -0.10 -0.65
C GLY A 256 11.99 0.77 0.60
N LYS A 257 11.32 1.89 0.44
CA LYS A 257 10.96 2.81 1.52
C LYS A 257 9.54 2.50 2.01
N ALA A 258 9.33 2.43 3.32
CA ALA A 258 8.02 2.10 3.90
C ALA A 258 7.24 3.32 4.40
N ASP A 259 7.93 4.42 4.67
CA ASP A 259 7.40 5.58 5.39
C ASP A 259 6.80 6.67 4.49
N HIS A 260 6.56 6.43 3.22
CA HIS A 260 6.11 7.38 2.17
C HIS A 260 5.33 8.64 2.64
N VAL A 261 5.33 8.91 3.95
CA VAL A 261 4.81 10.10 4.61
C VAL A 261 5.49 11.38 4.09
N ASP A 262 6.76 11.28 3.69
CA ASP A 262 7.51 12.38 3.08
C ASP A 262 6.83 12.94 1.84
N VAL A 263 6.10 12.12 1.10
CA VAL A 263 5.36 12.56 -0.09
C VAL A 263 4.28 13.56 0.29
N ALA A 264 3.51 13.24 1.34
CA ALA A 264 2.46 14.12 1.84
C ALA A 264 3.03 15.42 2.47
N LEU A 265 4.06 15.28 3.31
CA LEU A 265 4.67 16.43 4.01
C LEU A 265 5.31 17.42 3.04
N LYS A 266 6.05 16.94 2.04
CA LYS A 266 6.65 17.78 0.98
C LYS A 266 5.60 18.47 0.11
N ARG A 267 4.37 18.00 0.09
CA ARG A 267 3.22 18.62 -0.58
C ARG A 267 2.46 19.60 0.32
N GLY A 268 2.96 19.86 1.53
CA GLY A 268 2.40 20.82 2.48
C GLY A 268 1.33 20.26 3.42
N ALA A 269 1.23 18.95 3.58
CA ALA A 269 0.31 18.37 4.55
C ALA A 269 0.64 18.78 5.98
N LYS A 270 -0.34 19.30 6.69
CA LYS A 270 -0.26 19.65 8.13
C LYS A 270 -0.91 18.59 9.02
N LEU A 271 -1.80 17.78 8.47
CA LEU A 271 -2.37 16.60 9.12
C LEU A 271 -2.14 15.39 8.21
N VAL A 272 -1.49 14.36 8.73
CA VAL A 272 -1.24 13.11 8.01
C VAL A 272 -1.77 11.94 8.84
N LEU A 273 -2.78 11.25 8.33
CA LEU A 273 -3.26 9.98 8.86
C LEU A 273 -2.52 8.84 8.17
N VAL A 274 -1.77 8.05 8.92
CA VAL A 274 -1.06 6.86 8.44
C VAL A 274 -1.78 5.62 8.94
N ILE A 275 -2.12 4.70 8.05
CA ILE A 275 -2.68 3.39 8.42
C ILE A 275 -1.72 2.31 7.96
N ASN A 276 -1.18 1.55 8.93
CA ASN A 276 -0.18 0.52 8.69
C ASN A 276 -0.66 -0.85 9.18
N PRO A 277 -1.15 -1.73 8.31
CA PRO A 277 -1.48 -3.10 8.69
C PRO A 277 -0.25 -4.04 8.73
N MET A 278 0.93 -3.56 8.29
CA MET A 278 2.14 -4.37 8.17
C MET A 278 2.92 -4.43 9.49
N VAL A 279 2.29 -4.97 10.53
CA VAL A 279 2.89 -5.20 11.85
C VAL A 279 3.38 -6.66 11.92
N PRO A 280 4.59 -6.93 12.45
CA PRO A 280 5.08 -8.28 12.62
C PRO A 280 4.22 -9.06 13.63
N ILE A 281 4.15 -10.36 13.43
CA ILE A 281 3.47 -11.28 14.34
C ILE A 281 4.38 -11.48 15.56
N ALA A 282 3.92 -11.06 16.75
CA ALA A 282 4.53 -11.47 18.01
C ALA A 282 4.00 -12.85 18.37
N HIS A 283 4.83 -13.87 18.23
CA HIS A 283 4.45 -15.26 18.46
C HIS A 283 5.43 -15.94 19.40
N ASP A 284 4.91 -16.42 20.54
CA ASP A 284 5.66 -17.28 21.44
C ASP A 284 5.33 -18.75 21.15
N PRO A 285 6.30 -19.55 20.68
CA PRO A 285 6.09 -20.97 20.40
C PRO A 285 5.65 -21.80 21.62
N ALA A 286 5.93 -21.33 22.83
CA ALA A 286 5.54 -22.01 24.07
C ALA A 286 4.04 -21.89 24.38
N TYR A 287 3.41 -20.81 23.89
CA TYR A 287 1.98 -20.50 24.09
C TYR A 287 1.24 -20.45 22.76
N SER A 288 1.62 -21.31 21.81
CA SER A 288 1.15 -21.25 20.43
C SER A 288 -0.36 -21.40 20.31
N SER A 289 -1.03 -20.33 19.92
CA SER A 289 -2.40 -20.32 19.40
C SER A 289 -2.44 -20.49 17.86
N LEU A 290 -1.28 -20.77 17.22
CA LEU A 290 -1.21 -20.91 15.78
C LEU A 290 -2.08 -22.08 15.29
N PRO A 291 -3.03 -21.87 14.36
CA PRO A 291 -3.79 -22.95 13.79
C PRO A 291 -2.90 -23.90 12.98
N GLY A 292 -3.05 -25.21 13.18
CA GLY A 292 -2.33 -26.26 12.46
C GLY A 292 -1.12 -26.83 13.19
N PRO A 293 -0.42 -27.81 12.60
CA PRO A 293 0.61 -28.63 13.28
C PRO A 293 1.94 -27.91 13.49
N ALA A 294 2.15 -26.74 12.86
CA ALA A 294 3.43 -26.03 12.91
C ALA A 294 3.48 -25.05 14.08
N ALA A 295 4.26 -25.38 15.10
CA ALA A 295 4.42 -24.57 16.30
C ALA A 295 5.28 -23.30 16.06
N ARG A 296 6.11 -23.28 15.01
CA ARG A 296 7.03 -22.17 14.69
C ARG A 296 6.73 -21.57 13.32
N LEU A 297 6.89 -20.26 13.17
CA LEU A 297 6.71 -19.59 11.88
C LEU A 297 7.64 -20.13 10.78
N SER A 298 8.86 -20.53 11.13
CA SER A 298 9.82 -21.15 10.20
C SER A 298 9.33 -22.47 9.58
N GLN A 299 8.43 -23.17 10.25
CA GLN A 299 7.85 -24.43 9.77
C GLN A 299 6.68 -24.21 8.78
N ARG A 300 6.25 -22.97 8.57
CA ARG A 300 5.13 -22.59 7.69
C ARG A 300 5.55 -22.24 6.27
N GLY A 301 6.81 -22.50 5.93
CA GLY A 301 7.34 -22.34 4.58
C GLY A 301 7.89 -20.95 4.26
N LEU A 302 8.53 -20.87 3.10
CA LEU A 302 9.29 -19.71 2.64
C LEU A 302 8.49 -18.40 2.63
N LEU A 303 7.25 -18.44 2.16
CA LEU A 303 6.42 -17.23 2.05
C LEU A 303 6.05 -16.66 3.42
N THR A 304 5.85 -17.48 4.45
CA THR A 304 5.59 -17.03 5.82
C THR A 304 6.83 -16.35 6.43
N VAL A 305 8.00 -16.94 6.22
CA VAL A 305 9.26 -16.35 6.68
C VAL A 305 9.52 -15.03 5.99
N TYR A 306 9.32 -14.98 4.67
CA TYR A 306 9.46 -13.76 3.88
C TYR A 306 8.48 -12.67 4.35
N ASP A 307 7.19 -12.98 4.50
CA ASP A 307 6.16 -12.02 4.96
C ASP A 307 6.51 -11.46 6.34
N GLN A 308 6.87 -12.31 7.30
CA GLN A 308 7.26 -11.89 8.65
C GLN A 308 8.48 -10.96 8.61
N THR A 309 9.50 -11.33 7.82
CA THR A 309 10.73 -10.51 7.69
C THR A 309 10.42 -9.15 7.06
N MET A 310 9.56 -9.12 6.04
CA MET A 310 9.11 -7.88 5.43
C MET A 310 8.33 -7.00 6.40
N ARG A 311 7.43 -7.57 7.20
CA ARG A 311 6.67 -6.84 8.25
C ARG A 311 7.60 -6.22 9.28
N MET A 312 8.59 -6.97 9.79
CA MET A 312 9.61 -6.46 10.71
C MET A 312 10.38 -5.27 10.10
N SER A 313 10.81 -5.42 8.85
CA SER A 313 11.54 -4.38 8.13
C SER A 313 10.67 -3.13 7.86
N ILE A 314 9.42 -3.31 7.42
CA ILE A 314 8.48 -2.22 7.14
C ILE A 314 8.18 -1.46 8.43
N LYS A 315 7.83 -2.16 9.52
CA LYS A 315 7.55 -1.52 10.81
C LYS A 315 8.74 -0.70 11.31
N ALA A 316 9.93 -1.28 11.33
CA ALA A 316 11.13 -0.60 11.81
C ALA A 316 11.42 0.68 10.99
N ARG A 317 11.36 0.59 9.65
CA ARG A 317 11.59 1.74 8.76
C ARG A 317 10.49 2.80 8.89
N LEU A 318 9.21 2.39 9.00
CA LEU A 318 8.09 3.31 9.21
C LEU A 318 8.27 4.09 10.50
N HIS A 319 8.47 3.41 11.63
CA HIS A 319 8.63 4.06 12.94
C HIS A 319 9.86 4.97 13.00
N GLN A 320 10.98 4.57 12.36
CA GLN A 320 12.16 5.42 12.23
C GLN A 320 11.83 6.68 11.40
N GLY A 321 11.16 6.50 10.26
CA GLY A 321 10.72 7.60 9.40
C GLY A 321 9.78 8.56 10.11
N LEU A 322 8.78 8.05 10.83
CA LEU A 322 7.83 8.89 11.58
C LEU A 322 8.51 9.77 12.63
N ARG A 323 9.48 9.21 13.38
CA ARG A 323 10.27 10.00 14.35
C ARG A 323 11.06 11.11 13.67
N ARG A 324 11.71 10.79 12.53
CA ARG A 324 12.46 11.77 11.75
C ARG A 324 11.54 12.87 11.21
N TRP A 325 10.39 12.51 10.61
CA TRP A 325 9.48 13.49 10.02
C TRP A 325 8.79 14.36 11.06
N ALA A 326 8.48 13.82 12.24
CA ALA A 326 7.97 14.61 13.36
C ALA A 326 8.97 15.70 13.82
N ALA A 327 10.27 15.41 13.79
CA ALA A 327 11.31 16.38 14.10
C ALA A 327 11.53 17.40 12.97
N GLU A 328 11.47 16.97 11.70
CA GLU A 328 11.71 17.83 10.54
C GLU A 328 10.49 18.74 10.22
N TYR A 329 9.28 18.27 10.55
CA TYR A 329 8.01 19.00 10.33
C TYR A 329 7.22 19.18 11.65
N PRO A 330 7.70 20.00 12.62
CA PRO A 330 7.08 20.12 13.94
C PRO A 330 5.67 20.71 13.91
N ASP A 331 5.33 21.43 12.84
CA ASP A 331 3.99 21.98 12.62
C ASP A 331 3.00 20.98 12.07
N ALA A 332 3.46 19.82 11.56
CA ALA A 332 2.59 18.77 11.06
C ALA A 332 2.20 17.81 12.19
N THR A 333 0.94 17.38 12.19
CA THR A 333 0.44 16.31 13.06
C THR A 333 0.43 15.02 12.25
N ILE A 334 1.17 14.01 12.70
CA ILE A 334 1.21 12.68 12.08
C ILE A 334 0.55 11.69 13.04
N LEU A 335 -0.52 11.04 12.60
CA LEU A 335 -1.27 10.04 13.36
C LEU A 335 -1.04 8.67 12.75
N LEU A 336 -0.68 7.70 13.57
CA LEU A 336 -0.50 6.30 13.16
C LEU A 336 -1.60 5.44 13.77
N LEU A 337 -2.30 4.69 12.90
CA LEU A 337 -3.17 3.57 13.25
C LEU A 337 -2.52 2.28 12.74
N GLU A 338 -2.26 1.36 13.64
CA GLU A 338 -1.71 0.04 13.35
C GLU A 338 -2.25 -1.00 14.34
N PRO A 339 -2.38 -2.28 13.94
CA PRO A 339 -2.83 -3.31 14.86
C PRO A 339 -1.86 -3.51 16.01
N ASP A 340 -2.35 -4.03 17.13
CA ASP A 340 -1.50 -4.47 18.24
C ASP A 340 -0.75 -5.74 17.84
N GLU A 341 0.52 -5.84 18.19
CA GLU A 341 1.34 -7.04 17.97
C GLU A 341 0.79 -8.28 18.69
N ALA A 342 0.09 -8.09 19.81
CA ALA A 342 -0.55 -9.16 20.56
C ALA A 342 -1.81 -9.70 19.85
N ASP A 343 -2.45 -8.93 18.97
CA ASP A 343 -3.62 -9.33 18.17
C ASP A 343 -3.24 -10.16 16.93
N SER A 344 -2.13 -10.87 17.03
CA SER A 344 -1.44 -11.52 15.93
C SER A 344 -2.26 -12.61 15.21
N GLU A 345 -3.31 -13.17 15.80
CA GLU A 345 -4.13 -14.23 15.19
C GLU A 345 -4.69 -13.83 13.81
N MET A 346 -5.00 -12.56 13.61
CA MET A 346 -5.50 -12.04 12.35
C MET A 346 -4.43 -11.99 11.26
N PHE A 347 -3.17 -11.75 11.63
CA PHE A 347 -2.05 -11.64 10.71
C PHE A 347 -1.36 -12.97 10.40
N LEU A 348 -1.71 -14.03 11.13
CA LEU A 348 -1.35 -15.41 10.79
C LEU A 348 -2.00 -15.89 9.50
N GLN A 349 -2.99 -15.18 9.01
CA GLN A 349 -3.57 -15.43 7.71
C GLN A 349 -2.66 -14.87 6.62
N ASN A 350 -2.41 -15.70 5.61
CA ASN A 350 -1.68 -15.28 4.40
C ASN A 350 -2.23 -13.92 3.91
N PRO A 351 -1.38 -12.91 3.63
CA PRO A 351 -1.81 -11.61 3.09
C PRO A 351 -2.70 -11.69 1.85
N MET A 352 -2.61 -12.80 1.12
CA MET A 352 -3.42 -13.10 -0.06
C MET A 352 -4.70 -13.90 0.26
N ASN A 353 -5.07 -14.05 1.56
CA ASN A 353 -6.27 -14.79 1.94
C ASN A 353 -7.54 -14.00 1.62
N PHE A 354 -8.14 -14.36 0.49
CA PHE A 354 -9.37 -13.74 0.01
C PHE A 354 -10.59 -14.03 0.90
N ASP A 355 -10.63 -15.20 1.53
CA ASP A 355 -11.79 -15.67 2.31
C ASP A 355 -11.87 -14.95 3.67
N ALA A 356 -10.74 -14.51 4.21
CA ALA A 356 -10.66 -13.75 5.45
C ALA A 356 -11.11 -12.28 5.33
N ARG A 357 -11.39 -11.77 4.13
CA ARG A 357 -11.62 -10.33 3.88
C ARG A 357 -12.67 -9.68 4.77
N VAL A 358 -13.79 -10.36 5.02
CA VAL A 358 -14.88 -9.83 5.87
C VAL A 358 -14.46 -9.77 7.34
N GLN A 359 -13.80 -10.82 7.82
CA GLN A 359 -13.31 -10.89 9.20
C GLN A 359 -12.29 -9.78 9.46
N ILE A 360 -11.33 -9.58 8.54
CA ILE A 360 -10.28 -8.57 8.68
C ILE A 360 -10.82 -7.16 8.54
N LEU A 361 -11.80 -6.94 7.68
CA LEU A 361 -12.51 -5.67 7.58
C LEU A 361 -13.12 -5.26 8.94
N ARG A 362 -13.83 -6.19 9.59
CA ARG A 362 -14.42 -5.95 10.91
C ARG A 362 -13.36 -5.74 12.00
N TYR A 363 -12.30 -6.51 11.96
CA TYR A 363 -11.17 -6.36 12.88
C TYR A 363 -10.50 -4.98 12.72
N GLY A 364 -10.25 -4.53 11.50
CA GLY A 364 -9.66 -3.20 11.23
C GLY A 364 -10.49 -2.07 11.85
N TYR A 365 -11.82 -2.16 11.76
CA TYR A 365 -12.71 -1.22 12.44
C TYR A 365 -12.55 -1.29 13.96
N GLN A 366 -12.62 -2.48 14.55
CA GLN A 366 -12.52 -2.68 15.99
C GLN A 366 -11.18 -2.23 16.56
N SER A 367 -10.08 -2.58 15.89
CA SER A 367 -8.73 -2.15 16.25
C SER A 367 -8.58 -0.63 16.25
N ALA A 368 -9.09 0.04 15.22
CA ALA A 368 -9.08 1.50 15.18
C ALA A 368 -9.95 2.12 16.29
N VAL A 369 -11.13 1.57 16.57
CA VAL A 369 -11.99 2.01 17.68
C VAL A 369 -11.28 1.90 19.02
N GLN A 370 -10.58 0.80 19.29
CA GLN A 370 -9.79 0.63 20.52
C GLN A 370 -8.70 1.69 20.63
N GLN A 371 -7.96 1.95 19.55
CA GLN A 371 -6.90 2.95 19.53
C GLN A 371 -7.44 4.38 19.71
N LEU A 372 -8.56 4.72 19.07
CA LEU A 372 -9.22 6.01 19.21
C LEU A 372 -9.68 6.24 20.65
N ARG A 373 -10.21 5.21 21.32
CA ARG A 373 -10.62 5.28 22.73
C ARG A 373 -9.42 5.37 23.67
N ALA A 374 -8.41 4.53 23.47
CA ALA A 374 -7.22 4.49 24.34
C ALA A 374 -6.40 5.80 24.26
N ARG A 375 -6.43 6.50 23.12
CA ARG A 375 -5.68 7.74 22.88
C ARG A 375 -6.59 8.94 22.63
N SER A 376 -7.79 8.95 23.21
CA SER A 376 -8.83 9.96 22.95
C SER A 376 -8.34 11.40 23.15
N GLY A 377 -7.58 11.68 24.23
CA GLY A 377 -7.02 13.00 24.47
C GLY A 377 -6.08 13.49 23.35
N MET A 378 -5.29 12.60 22.75
CA MET A 378 -4.44 12.94 21.62
C MET A 378 -5.27 13.26 20.36
N PHE A 379 -6.29 12.46 20.07
CA PHE A 379 -7.18 12.69 18.94
C PHE A 379 -8.01 13.96 19.11
N ASP A 380 -8.47 14.26 20.32
CA ASP A 380 -9.16 15.53 20.62
C ASP A 380 -8.24 16.75 20.45
N LEU A 381 -6.96 16.64 20.84
CA LEU A 381 -5.97 17.70 20.64
C LEU A 381 -5.74 17.92 19.13
N MET A 382 -5.61 16.84 18.36
CA MET A 382 -5.50 16.90 16.91
C MET A 382 -6.72 17.60 16.30
N CYS A 383 -7.92 17.20 16.67
CA CYS A 383 -9.16 17.83 16.20
C CYS A 383 -9.15 19.34 16.45
N ARG A 384 -8.83 19.77 17.67
CA ARG A 384 -8.72 21.20 18.00
C ARG A 384 -7.68 21.92 17.16
N ARG A 385 -6.48 21.34 17.00
CA ARG A 385 -5.37 21.95 16.25
C ARG A 385 -5.70 22.17 14.77
N HIS A 386 -6.49 21.27 14.19
CA HIS A 386 -6.82 21.29 12.75
C HIS A 386 -8.26 21.76 12.47
N GLY A 387 -8.95 22.36 13.44
CA GLY A 387 -10.33 22.84 13.26
C GLY A 387 -11.33 21.73 12.91
N LEU A 388 -11.10 20.52 13.44
CA LEU A 388 -11.95 19.36 13.22
C LEU A 388 -12.86 19.08 14.40
N SER A 389 -13.95 18.36 14.16
CA SER A 389 -14.84 17.82 15.16
C SER A 389 -14.70 16.30 15.20
N GLY A 390 -14.36 15.75 16.36
CA GLY A 390 -14.36 14.32 16.62
C GLY A 390 -15.25 13.99 17.81
N ASP A 391 -15.90 12.81 17.77
CA ASP A 391 -16.76 12.35 18.85
C ASP A 391 -16.65 10.83 19.04
N ILE A 392 -16.12 10.44 20.19
CA ILE A 392 -15.90 9.04 20.56
C ILE A 392 -17.23 8.28 20.80
N GLN A 393 -18.32 8.98 21.09
CA GLN A 393 -19.64 8.36 21.31
C GLN A 393 -20.25 7.80 20.03
N ARG A 394 -19.78 8.26 18.86
CA ARG A 394 -20.25 7.77 17.56
C ARG A 394 -19.64 6.43 17.16
N LEU A 395 -18.53 6.04 17.81
CA LEU A 395 -17.86 4.78 17.54
C LEU A 395 -18.73 3.61 17.97
N LYS A 396 -19.14 2.80 17.01
CA LYS A 396 -19.95 1.60 17.27
C LYS A 396 -19.11 0.52 17.95
N LYS A 397 -19.73 -0.25 18.85
CA LYS A 397 -19.05 -1.40 19.49
C LYS A 397 -18.75 -2.52 18.51
N VAL A 398 -19.63 -2.71 17.54
CA VAL A 398 -19.48 -3.71 16.46
C VAL A 398 -19.91 -3.03 15.17
N TRP A 399 -19.13 -3.21 14.13
CA TRP A 399 -19.52 -2.76 12.81
C TRP A 399 -20.52 -3.76 12.22
N PRO A 400 -21.67 -3.27 11.69
CA PRO A 400 -22.71 -4.12 11.10
C PRO A 400 -22.21 -4.86 9.86
#